data_856fc8b54b4abaf5715924bd15944e90
#
_entry.id   856fc8b54b4abaf5715924bd15944e90
#
_cell.length_a   1.000
_cell.length_b   1.000
_cell.length_c   1.000
_cell.angle_alpha   90.00
_cell.angle_beta   90.00
_cell.angle_gamma   90.00
#
_symmetry.space_group_name_H-M   'P 1'
#
loop_
_entity.id
_entity.type
_entity.pdbx_description
1 polymer ?
#
loop_
_entity_poly.entity_id
_entity_poly.type
_entity_poly.pdbx_seq_one_letter_code
_entity_poly.pdbx_strand_id
1 'polypeptide(L)'
;MSAGKRWYAVHTRLHAEARALENLKRQGFEAWLPLYRKQRRRARRSEQVLRPLFPRYLFVVLDLDGEQWRPVLSTYGVADLVGSGDGPLALADAVIDALRA
;
A
#
# COMPACT_ATOMS: atom_id res chain seq x y z
N MET A 1 -4.82 -11.59 -23.62
CA MET A 1 -5.18 -12.14 -22.30
C MET A 1 -4.59 -11.26 -21.22
N SER A 2 -5.39 -10.93 -20.21
CA SER A 2 -4.92 -10.14 -19.07
C SER A 2 -3.85 -10.90 -18.30
N ALA A 3 -2.83 -10.20 -17.81
CA ALA A 3 -1.84 -10.79 -16.93
C ALA A 3 -2.44 -11.19 -15.56
N GLY A 4 -3.68 -10.80 -15.30
CA GLY A 4 -4.33 -11.04 -14.04
C GLY A 4 -3.96 -10.04 -12.98
N LYS A 5 -4.53 -10.22 -11.82
CA LYS A 5 -4.30 -9.33 -10.68
C LYS A 5 -2.96 -9.66 -10.03
N ARG A 6 -2.18 -8.63 -9.79
CA ARG A 6 -0.88 -8.72 -9.14
C ARG A 6 -0.78 -7.66 -8.05
N TRP A 7 0.13 -7.88 -7.11
CA TRP A 7 0.43 -6.89 -6.08
C TRP A 7 1.45 -5.88 -6.57
N TYR A 8 1.24 -4.63 -6.19
CA TYR A 8 2.14 -3.51 -6.49
C TYR A 8 2.37 -2.70 -5.24
N ALA A 9 3.57 -2.12 -5.11
CA ALA A 9 3.85 -1.21 -4.01
C ALA A 9 3.45 0.21 -4.40
N VAL A 10 2.77 0.87 -3.46
CA VAL A 10 2.36 2.27 -3.59
C VAL A 10 3.27 3.10 -2.70
N HIS A 11 3.90 4.11 -3.28
CA HIS A 11 4.62 5.12 -2.52
C HIS A 11 3.63 6.21 -2.12
N THR A 12 3.51 6.47 -0.83
CA THR A 12 2.58 7.47 -0.32
C THR A 12 3.28 8.78 -0.02
N ARG A 13 2.48 9.83 0.14
CA ARG A 13 2.99 11.08 0.68
C ARG A 13 3.25 10.90 2.17
N LEU A 14 4.08 11.79 2.72
CA LEU A 14 4.50 11.71 4.13
C LEU A 14 3.27 11.68 5.05
N HIS A 15 3.25 10.71 5.95
CA HIS A 15 2.18 10.51 6.94
C HIS A 15 0.78 10.31 6.34
N ALA A 16 0.70 9.92 5.07
CA ALA A 16 -0.58 9.77 4.38
C ALA A 16 -0.95 8.31 4.11
N GLU A 17 -0.26 7.34 4.73
CA GLU A 17 -0.48 5.92 4.48
C GLU A 17 -1.93 5.50 4.74
N ALA A 18 -2.48 5.87 5.89
CA ALA A 18 -3.84 5.48 6.25
C ALA A 18 -4.88 6.14 5.34
N ARG A 19 -4.65 7.39 4.96
CA ARG A 19 -5.56 8.10 4.04
C ARG A 19 -5.51 7.51 2.65
N ALA A 20 -4.32 7.19 2.16
CA ALA A 20 -4.17 6.56 0.86
C ALA A 20 -4.89 5.20 0.85
N LEU A 21 -4.71 4.40 1.90
CA LEU A 21 -5.39 3.11 2.03
C LEU A 21 -6.91 3.28 1.98
N GLU A 22 -7.45 4.20 2.77
CA GLU A 22 -8.89 4.44 2.81
C GLU A 22 -9.43 4.85 1.44
N ASN A 23 -8.73 5.76 0.77
CA ASN A 23 -9.19 6.28 -0.51
C ASN A 23 -9.06 5.24 -1.64
N LEU A 24 -8.08 4.37 -1.58
CA LEU A 24 -7.96 3.26 -2.53
C LEU A 24 -9.09 2.25 -2.34
N LYS A 25 -9.37 1.88 -1.10
CA LYS A 25 -10.47 0.96 -0.80
C LYS A 25 -11.82 1.54 -1.19
N ARG A 26 -12.01 2.83 -0.99
CA ARG A 26 -13.25 3.51 -1.38
C ARG A 26 -13.51 3.44 -2.87
N GLN A 27 -12.46 3.40 -3.68
CA GLN A 27 -12.56 3.26 -5.12
C GLN A 27 -12.74 1.82 -5.57
N GLY A 28 -12.72 0.86 -4.65
CA GLY A 28 -12.90 -0.55 -4.95
C GLY A 28 -11.61 -1.34 -5.12
N PHE A 29 -10.46 -0.72 -4.90
CA PHE A 29 -9.19 -1.45 -4.98
C PHE A 29 -8.94 -2.28 -3.73
N GLU A 30 -8.42 -3.49 -3.91
CA GLU A 30 -7.90 -4.27 -2.80
C GLU A 30 -6.55 -3.69 -2.41
N ALA A 31 -6.42 -3.23 -1.18
CA ALA A 31 -5.20 -2.58 -0.72
C ALA A 31 -4.88 -3.02 0.71
N TRP A 32 -3.60 -3.00 1.05
CA TRP A 32 -3.12 -3.47 2.34
C TRP A 32 -1.98 -2.59 2.84
N LEU A 33 -2.13 -2.12 4.06
CA LEU A 33 -1.10 -1.35 4.77
C LEU A 33 -0.59 -2.23 5.92
N PRO A 34 0.59 -2.87 5.77
CA PRO A 34 1.14 -3.64 6.88
C PRO A 34 1.46 -2.73 8.06
N LEU A 35 1.05 -3.16 9.23
CA LEU A 35 1.24 -2.40 10.46
C LEU A 35 2.00 -3.25 11.47
N TYR A 36 2.73 -2.59 12.36
CA TYR A 36 3.32 -3.25 13.51
C TYR A 36 2.93 -2.48 14.78
N ARG A 37 3.00 -3.16 15.90
CA ARG A 37 2.72 -2.55 17.20
C ARG A 37 4.01 -1.96 17.74
N LYS A 38 3.94 -0.68 18.08
CA LYS A 38 5.04 0.04 18.71
C LYS A 38 4.60 0.47 20.08
N GLN A 39 5.44 0.23 21.08
CA GLN A 39 5.19 0.73 22.42
C GLN A 39 5.63 2.19 22.49
N ARG A 40 4.73 3.05 22.95
CA ARG A 40 5.02 4.46 23.11
C ARG A 40 4.78 4.85 24.56
N ARG A 41 5.70 5.60 25.13
CA ARG A 41 5.57 6.12 26.47
C ARG A 41 5.08 7.55 26.42
N ARG A 42 4.00 7.83 27.14
CA ARG A 42 3.42 9.16 27.18
C ARG A 42 2.87 9.43 28.59
N ALA A 43 3.32 10.51 29.22
CA ALA A 43 2.80 10.95 30.53
C ALA A 43 2.74 9.80 31.56
N ARG A 44 3.82 9.06 31.74
CA ARG A 44 3.94 7.93 32.67
C ARG A 44 3.14 6.69 32.29
N ARG A 45 2.52 6.68 31.11
CA ARG A 45 1.80 5.52 30.59
C ARG A 45 2.52 4.92 29.42
N SER A 46 2.51 3.60 29.38
CA SER A 46 2.87 2.87 28.18
C SER A 46 1.62 2.58 27.39
N GLU A 47 1.61 2.92 26.13
CA GLU A 47 0.51 2.56 25.23
C GLU A 47 1.06 1.94 23.98
N GLN A 48 0.31 1.01 23.39
CA GLN A 48 0.66 0.42 22.12
C GLN A 48 -0.03 1.18 21.00
N VAL A 49 0.75 1.56 20.00
CA VAL A 49 0.23 2.24 18.81
C VAL A 49 0.60 1.43 17.58
N LEU A 50 -0.25 1.49 16.56
CA LEU A 50 0.04 0.85 15.28
C LEU A 50 0.77 1.83 14.39
N ARG A 51 1.83 1.34 13.75
CA ARG A 51 2.64 2.12 12.82
C ARG A 51 2.82 1.36 11.52
N PRO A 52 2.93 2.05 10.39
CA PRO A 52 3.27 1.39 9.13
C PRO A 52 4.56 0.62 9.25
N LEU A 53 4.55 -0.64 8.83
CA LEU A 53 5.75 -1.48 8.82
C LEU A 53 6.80 -0.91 7.85
N PHE A 54 6.34 -0.37 6.73
CA PHE A 54 7.19 0.32 5.76
C PHE A 54 6.69 1.75 5.63
N PRO A 55 7.31 2.72 6.33
CA PRO A 55 6.85 4.11 6.23
C PRO A 55 6.80 4.58 4.78
N ARG A 56 5.69 5.21 4.40
CA ARG A 56 5.41 5.74 3.08
C ARG A 56 5.14 4.69 2.01
N TYR A 57 4.84 3.43 2.41
CA TYR A 57 4.49 2.38 1.45
C TYR A 57 3.28 1.59 1.90
N LEU A 58 2.45 1.23 0.93
CA LEU A 58 1.40 0.24 1.10
C LEU A 58 1.33 -0.59 -0.16
N PHE A 59 0.45 -1.59 -0.18
CA PHE A 59 0.36 -2.50 -1.30
C PHE A 59 -1.06 -2.50 -1.87
N VAL A 60 -1.18 -2.67 -3.18
CA VAL A 60 -2.45 -2.66 -3.89
C VAL A 60 -2.45 -3.77 -4.93
N VAL A 61 -3.62 -4.38 -5.13
CA VAL A 61 -3.81 -5.38 -6.19
C VAL A 61 -4.38 -4.68 -7.41
N LEU A 62 -3.71 -4.84 -8.53
CA LEU A 62 -4.11 -4.25 -9.80
C LEU A 62 -3.99 -5.26 -10.92
N ASP A 63 -4.86 -5.15 -11.90
CA ASP A 63 -4.74 -5.81 -13.19
C ASP A 63 -4.48 -4.70 -14.23
N LEU A 64 -3.23 -4.54 -14.62
CA LEU A 64 -2.84 -3.43 -15.49
C LEU A 64 -3.47 -3.51 -16.88
N ASP A 65 -3.90 -4.69 -17.30
CA ASP A 65 -4.50 -4.89 -18.61
C ASP A 65 -6.01 -4.91 -18.59
N GLY A 66 -6.60 -5.31 -17.47
CA GLY A 66 -8.02 -5.63 -17.39
C GLY A 66 -8.90 -4.65 -16.63
N GLU A 67 -8.31 -3.67 -15.94
CA GLU A 67 -9.10 -2.71 -15.16
C GLU A 67 -8.53 -1.31 -15.28
N GLN A 68 -9.35 -0.34 -14.87
CA GLN A 68 -8.88 1.04 -14.79
C GLN A 68 -8.07 1.23 -13.52
N TRP A 69 -6.76 1.17 -13.64
CA TRP A 69 -5.86 1.29 -12.50
C TRP A 69 -5.25 2.69 -12.36
N ARG A 70 -5.28 3.50 -13.45
CA ARG A 70 -4.66 4.83 -13.44
C ARG A 70 -5.20 5.76 -12.36
N PRO A 71 -6.47 5.66 -11.92
CA PRO A 71 -6.95 6.46 -10.81
C PRO A 71 -6.17 6.28 -9.51
N VAL A 72 -5.43 5.17 -9.35
CA VAL A 72 -4.54 5.00 -8.20
C VAL A 72 -3.55 6.15 -8.12
N LEU A 73 -3.01 6.59 -9.27
CA LEU A 73 -1.99 7.63 -9.34
C LEU A 73 -2.52 9.00 -8.91
N SER A 74 -3.83 9.24 -9.03
CA SER A 74 -4.45 10.50 -8.61
C SER A 74 -5.19 10.39 -7.29
N THR A 75 -5.04 9.26 -6.59
CA THR A 75 -5.67 9.07 -5.29
C THR A 75 -4.98 9.94 -4.25
N TYR A 76 -5.78 10.60 -3.42
CA TYR A 76 -5.25 11.43 -2.34
C TYR A 76 -4.37 10.59 -1.40
N GLY A 77 -3.19 11.10 -1.13
CA GLY A 77 -2.22 10.40 -0.29
C GLY A 77 -1.24 9.53 -1.06
N VAL A 78 -1.51 9.23 -2.33
CA VAL A 78 -0.62 8.47 -3.19
C VAL A 78 0.34 9.42 -3.90
N ALA A 79 1.65 9.12 -3.83
CA ALA A 79 2.65 9.84 -4.60
C ALA A 79 2.85 9.18 -5.97
N ASP A 80 3.12 7.88 -5.99
CA ASP A 80 3.20 7.10 -7.23
C ASP A 80 3.17 5.60 -6.96
N LEU A 81 3.27 4.82 -8.03
CA LEU A 81 3.47 3.37 -7.96
C LEU A 81 4.96 3.09 -8.14
N VAL A 82 5.48 2.16 -7.35
CA VAL A 82 6.88 1.76 -7.47
C VAL A 82 7.06 1.00 -8.77
N GLY A 83 8.04 1.41 -9.55
CA GLY A 83 8.29 0.78 -10.83
C GLY A 83 9.56 1.28 -11.48
N SER A 84 9.68 0.98 -12.76
CA SER A 84 10.80 1.38 -13.60
C SER A 84 10.30 2.21 -14.77
N GLY A 85 11.19 2.55 -15.70
CA GLY A 85 10.81 3.25 -16.93
C GLY A 85 9.77 2.52 -17.77
N ASP A 86 9.64 1.21 -17.60
CA ASP A 86 8.66 0.39 -18.31
C ASP A 86 7.31 0.33 -17.59
N GLY A 87 7.17 0.97 -16.44
CA GLY A 87 5.93 1.02 -15.71
C GLY A 87 6.00 0.37 -14.33
N PRO A 88 4.84 0.18 -13.66
CA PRO A 88 4.81 -0.44 -12.35
C PRO A 88 5.37 -1.86 -12.36
N LEU A 89 6.12 -2.20 -11.31
CA LEU A 89 6.72 -3.53 -11.15
C LEU A 89 5.86 -4.37 -10.21
N ALA A 90 5.39 -5.51 -10.72
CA ALA A 90 4.63 -6.46 -9.92
C ALA A 90 5.52 -7.11 -8.88
N LEU A 91 4.98 -7.31 -7.68
CA LEU A 91 5.63 -8.05 -6.62
C LEU A 91 5.26 -9.52 -6.72
N ALA A 92 6.21 -10.40 -6.45
CA ALA A 92 5.93 -11.83 -6.40
C ALA A 92 4.99 -12.13 -5.23
N ASP A 93 4.05 -13.06 -5.44
CA ASP A 93 3.10 -13.46 -4.40
C ASP A 93 3.82 -13.96 -3.15
N ALA A 94 4.96 -14.63 -3.33
CA ALA A 94 5.76 -15.13 -2.21
C ALA A 94 6.22 -14.00 -1.27
N VAL A 95 6.50 -12.80 -1.80
CA VAL A 95 6.89 -11.66 -1.00
C VAL A 95 5.74 -11.23 -0.10
N ILE A 96 4.55 -11.11 -0.68
CA ILE A 96 3.36 -10.69 0.07
C ILE A 96 2.98 -11.76 1.11
N ASP A 97 3.04 -13.03 0.73
CA ASP A 97 2.72 -14.14 1.65
C ASP A 97 3.68 -14.14 2.84
N ALA A 98 4.97 -13.90 2.61
CA ALA A 98 5.95 -13.82 3.67
C ALA A 98 5.67 -12.66 4.63
N LEU A 99 5.22 -11.52 4.11
CA LEU A 99 4.89 -10.36 4.94
C LEU A 99 3.62 -10.58 5.76
N ARG A 100 2.69 -11.39 5.27
CA ARG A 100 1.43 -11.69 5.95
C ARG A 100 1.54 -12.84 6.96
N ALA A 101 2.62 -13.57 6.88
CA ALA A 101 2.81 -14.73 7.75
C ALA A 101 3.01 -14.33 9.23
#